data_37bfc072fb19c128b787f3f5e9227fa0
#
_entry.id   37bfc072fb19c128b787f3f5e9227fa0
#
_cell.length_a   1.000
_cell.length_b   1.000
_cell.length_c   1.000
_cell.angle_alpha   90.00
_cell.angle_beta   90.00
_cell.angle_gamma   90.00
#
_symmetry.space_group_name_H-M   'P 1'
#
loop_
_entity.id
_entity.type
_entity.pdbx_description
1 polymer ?
#
loop_
_entity_poly.entity_id
_entity_poly.type
_entity_poly.pdbx_seq_one_letter_code
_entity_poly.pdbx_strand_id
1 'polypeptide(L)'
;MAHPFDNFDYARYDIVIDYPQYRFYPTPYSISDGLRISRIALSSTETRVEFEFTNTVFDRFNVKRGTYIKASGTNKLEFKRAENVAVAPYMSTFEKSGEILKFALIFPAIPPKTKSFLIAEQDKKGWKFKGIKIR
;
A
#
# COMPACT_ATOMS: atom_id res chain seq x y z
N MET A 1 17.33 12.52 6.44
CA MET A 1 16.80 11.40 7.25
C MET A 1 16.71 10.14 6.38
N ALA A 2 17.19 9.02 6.88
CA ALA A 2 17.17 7.79 6.11
C ALA A 2 15.73 7.30 5.90
N HIS A 3 15.44 6.80 4.71
CA HIS A 3 14.18 6.13 4.39
C HIS A 3 14.14 4.80 5.16
N PRO A 4 13.00 4.37 5.75
CA PRO A 4 12.92 3.13 6.52
C PRO A 4 13.27 1.88 5.72
N PHE A 5 13.23 1.95 4.38
CA PHE A 5 13.52 0.82 3.50
C PHE A 5 14.83 0.98 2.71
N ASP A 6 15.70 1.94 3.07
CA ASP A 6 16.94 2.20 2.33
C ASP A 6 17.86 0.98 2.25
N ASN A 7 17.88 0.15 3.28
CA ASN A 7 18.73 -1.04 3.34
C ASN A 7 17.95 -2.32 3.10
N PHE A 8 16.72 -2.22 2.58
CA PHE A 8 15.89 -3.39 2.32
C PHE A 8 16.44 -4.17 1.12
N ASP A 9 16.51 -5.48 1.25
CA ASP A 9 17.01 -6.35 0.19
C ASP A 9 15.89 -6.73 -0.78
N TYR A 10 15.88 -6.09 -1.97
CA TYR A 10 14.91 -6.39 -3.01
C TYR A 10 15.33 -7.54 -3.93
N ALA A 11 16.53 -8.09 -3.76
CA ALA A 11 17.04 -9.15 -4.64
C ALA A 11 16.21 -10.42 -4.61
N ARG A 12 15.47 -10.66 -3.53
CA ARG A 12 14.58 -11.82 -3.40
C ARG A 12 13.28 -11.68 -4.20
N TYR A 13 13.02 -10.52 -4.79
CA TYR A 13 11.81 -10.30 -5.60
C TYR A 13 12.13 -10.42 -7.08
N ASP A 14 11.21 -11.02 -7.83
CA ASP A 14 11.36 -11.21 -9.26
C ASP A 14 11.08 -9.93 -10.05
N ILE A 15 10.15 -9.12 -9.55
CA ILE A 15 9.73 -7.87 -10.19
C ILE A 15 9.72 -6.78 -9.14
N VAL A 16 10.35 -5.63 -9.45
CA VAL A 16 10.30 -4.44 -8.62
C VAL A 16 9.94 -3.27 -9.52
N ILE A 17 8.86 -2.55 -9.18
CA ILE A 17 8.35 -1.43 -9.97
C ILE A 17 8.26 -0.20 -9.08
N ASP A 18 8.99 0.86 -9.44
CA ASP A 18 8.94 2.15 -8.76
C ASP A 18 7.82 3.00 -9.36
N TYR A 19 7.03 3.62 -8.50
CA TYR A 19 5.96 4.54 -8.86
C TYR A 19 5.08 3.99 -9.99
N PRO A 20 4.36 2.87 -9.77
CA PRO A 20 3.54 2.26 -10.80
C PRO A 20 2.39 3.16 -11.22
N GLN A 21 1.87 2.93 -12.42
CA GLN A 21 0.65 3.61 -12.88
C GLN A 21 -0.58 2.99 -12.24
N TYR A 22 -1.55 3.82 -11.88
CA TYR A 22 -2.83 3.39 -11.31
C TYR A 22 -3.82 4.56 -11.33
N ARG A 23 -5.09 4.25 -11.00
CA ARG A 23 -6.11 5.26 -10.71
C ARG A 23 -6.40 5.22 -9.22
N PHE A 24 -6.36 6.39 -8.57
CA PHE A 24 -6.60 6.50 -7.14
C PHE A 24 -7.98 7.09 -6.87
N TYR A 25 -8.71 6.44 -5.98
CA TYR A 25 -10.05 6.85 -5.52
C TYR A 25 -9.95 7.06 -4.01
N PRO A 26 -9.87 8.34 -3.55
CA PRO A 26 -9.75 8.64 -2.12
C PRO A 26 -11.07 8.40 -1.38
N THR A 27 -10.97 8.26 -0.06
CA THR A 27 -12.17 8.25 0.79
C THR A 27 -12.83 9.63 0.75
N PRO A 28 -14.16 9.69 0.88
CA PRO A 28 -14.83 10.97 1.08
C PRO A 28 -14.27 11.68 2.32
N TYR A 29 -14.15 12.99 2.27
CA TYR A 29 -13.58 13.85 3.34
C TYR A 29 -12.09 13.60 3.64
N SER A 30 -11.49 12.81 2.93
CA SER A 30 -10.17 12.67 2.45
C SER A 30 -9.00 12.82 3.38
N ILE A 31 -8.99 11.97 4.39
CA ILE A 31 -7.75 11.68 5.14
C ILE A 31 -6.70 11.06 4.21
N SER A 32 -7.16 10.36 3.17
CA SER A 32 -6.29 9.57 2.30
C SER A 32 -5.73 10.30 1.09
N ASP A 33 -6.02 11.60 0.90
CA ASP A 33 -5.55 12.34 -0.28
C ASP A 33 -4.04 12.33 -0.46
N GLY A 34 -3.29 12.28 0.64
CA GLY A 34 -1.84 12.24 0.58
C GLY A 34 -1.24 10.85 0.37
N LEU A 35 -2.07 9.83 0.15
CA LEU A 35 -1.62 8.44 0.03
C LEU A 35 -1.24 8.13 -1.41
N ARG A 36 -0.07 7.50 -1.59
CA ARG A 36 0.34 7.02 -2.92
C ARG A 36 1.17 5.74 -2.78
N ILE A 37 1.23 4.96 -3.86
CA ILE A 37 2.08 3.79 -3.94
C ILE A 37 3.43 4.23 -4.49
N SER A 38 4.51 3.92 -3.78
CA SER A 38 5.87 4.26 -4.21
C SER A 38 6.59 3.10 -4.87
N ARG A 39 6.28 1.86 -4.48
CA ARG A 39 6.98 0.68 -5.02
C ARG A 39 6.14 -0.57 -4.85
N ILE A 40 6.23 -1.46 -5.85
CA ILE A 40 5.67 -2.81 -5.78
C ILE A 40 6.78 -3.80 -6.01
N ALA A 41 6.85 -4.84 -5.18
CA ALA A 41 7.81 -5.92 -5.33
C ALA A 41 7.07 -7.26 -5.27
N LEU A 42 7.26 -8.09 -6.27
CA LEU A 42 6.55 -9.37 -6.45
C LEU A 42 7.51 -10.53 -6.38
N SER A 43 7.12 -11.56 -5.63
CA SER A 43 7.81 -12.85 -5.63
C SER A 43 6.79 -13.98 -5.71
N SER A 44 7.27 -15.22 -5.77
CA SER A 44 6.38 -16.40 -5.76
C SER A 44 5.68 -16.61 -4.42
N THR A 45 6.12 -15.92 -3.35
CA THR A 45 5.59 -16.14 -2.01
C THR A 45 4.81 -14.94 -1.46
N GLU A 46 5.04 -13.75 -1.98
CA GLU A 46 4.37 -12.56 -1.43
C GLU A 46 4.36 -11.39 -2.41
N THR A 47 3.47 -10.44 -2.12
CA THR A 47 3.37 -9.15 -2.81
C THR A 47 3.64 -8.06 -1.79
N ARG A 48 4.73 -7.31 -1.97
CA ARG A 48 5.09 -6.19 -1.12
C ARG A 48 4.66 -4.89 -1.80
N VAL A 49 3.87 -4.08 -1.12
CA VAL A 49 3.45 -2.77 -1.63
C VAL A 49 3.92 -1.71 -0.65
N GLU A 50 4.75 -0.79 -1.14
CA GLU A 50 5.24 0.34 -0.34
C GLU A 50 4.43 1.57 -0.67
N PHE A 51 4.06 2.30 0.38
CA PHE A 51 3.23 3.50 0.30
C PHE A 51 3.95 4.68 0.91
N GLU A 52 3.57 5.87 0.47
CA GLU A 52 3.90 7.13 1.12
C GLU A 52 2.61 7.85 1.47
N PHE A 53 2.48 8.28 2.72
CA PHE A 53 1.36 9.09 3.15
C PHE A 53 1.88 10.45 3.64
N THR A 54 1.42 11.52 3.01
CA THR A 54 1.76 12.88 3.41
C THR A 54 0.68 13.42 4.33
N ASN A 55 1.06 13.73 5.57
CA ASN A 55 0.15 14.32 6.53
C ASN A 55 -0.10 15.78 6.19
N THR A 56 -1.37 16.16 5.99
CA THR A 56 -1.72 17.54 5.63
C THR A 56 -2.58 18.20 6.71
N VAL A 57 -3.65 17.56 7.13
CA VAL A 57 -4.66 18.15 8.02
C VAL A 57 -4.78 17.36 9.32
N PHE A 58 -4.68 16.06 9.25
CA PHE A 58 -4.82 15.17 10.39
C PHE A 58 -3.45 14.77 10.92
N ASP A 59 -3.35 14.55 12.20
CA ASP A 59 -2.09 14.23 12.86
C ASP A 59 -1.92 12.74 13.14
N ARG A 60 -2.74 11.88 12.49
CA ARG A 60 -2.70 10.43 12.70
C ARG A 60 -3.22 9.68 11.49
N PHE A 61 -2.76 8.45 11.37
CA PHE A 61 -3.10 7.57 10.26
C PHE A 61 -3.00 6.12 10.70
N ASN A 62 -3.84 5.27 10.15
CA ASN A 62 -3.68 3.82 10.28
C ASN A 62 -4.17 3.11 9.03
N VAL A 63 -3.84 1.81 8.96
CA VAL A 63 -4.36 0.91 7.94
C VAL A 63 -5.49 0.10 8.55
N LYS A 64 -6.60 0.00 7.85
CA LYS A 64 -7.75 -0.79 8.30
C LYS A 64 -7.47 -2.28 8.12
N ARG A 65 -7.90 -3.08 9.09
CA ARG A 65 -7.94 -4.53 8.92
C ARG A 65 -8.88 -4.85 7.77
N GLY A 66 -8.54 -5.86 6.99
CA GLY A 66 -9.34 -6.21 5.81
C GLY A 66 -8.93 -5.47 4.54
N THR A 67 -7.97 -4.54 4.61
CA THR A 67 -7.36 -3.99 3.40
C THR A 67 -6.81 -5.14 2.57
N TYR A 68 -7.15 -5.17 1.28
CA TYR A 68 -6.90 -6.33 0.44
C TYR A 68 -6.38 -5.96 -0.94
N ILE A 69 -5.77 -6.96 -1.57
CA ILE A 69 -5.37 -6.94 -2.97
C ILE A 69 -6.26 -7.91 -3.73
N LYS A 70 -6.60 -7.58 -4.98
CA LYS A 70 -7.36 -8.47 -5.84
C LYS A 70 -6.83 -8.40 -7.25
N ALA A 71 -6.48 -9.57 -7.80
CA ALA A 71 -6.05 -9.74 -9.18
C ALA A 71 -7.07 -10.62 -9.91
N SER A 72 -7.00 -10.66 -11.25
CA SER A 72 -7.83 -11.54 -12.03
C SER A 72 -7.59 -13.00 -11.61
N GLY A 73 -8.65 -13.73 -11.34
CA GLY A 73 -8.58 -15.13 -10.93
C GLY A 73 -8.31 -15.36 -9.45
N THR A 74 -8.22 -14.29 -8.64
CA THR A 74 -8.07 -14.45 -7.19
C THR A 74 -9.31 -14.01 -6.44
N ASN A 75 -9.45 -14.50 -5.21
CA ASN A 75 -10.32 -13.88 -4.22
C ASN A 75 -9.65 -12.62 -3.68
N LYS A 76 -10.33 -11.90 -2.78
CA LYS A 76 -9.72 -10.82 -2.03
C LYS A 76 -8.66 -11.38 -1.11
N LEU A 77 -7.44 -10.87 -1.20
CA LEU A 77 -6.30 -11.34 -0.42
C LEU A 77 -5.91 -10.25 0.56
N GLU A 78 -6.27 -10.42 1.83
CA GLU A 78 -5.94 -9.43 2.86
C GLU A 78 -4.44 -9.44 3.14
N PHE A 79 -3.91 -8.30 3.59
CA PHE A 79 -2.50 -8.23 3.90
C PHE A 79 -2.16 -9.13 5.11
N LYS A 80 -0.97 -9.72 5.06
CA LYS A 80 -0.48 -10.62 6.10
C LYS A 80 0.18 -9.88 7.24
N ARG A 81 0.86 -8.78 6.91
CA ARG A 81 1.53 -7.94 7.91
C ARG A 81 1.74 -6.54 7.35
N ALA A 82 1.94 -5.58 8.25
CA ALA A 82 2.25 -4.20 7.94
C ALA A 82 3.62 -3.86 8.52
N GLU A 83 4.36 -2.99 7.83
CA GLU A 83 5.67 -2.52 8.28
C GLU A 83 5.65 -1.00 8.37
N ASN A 84 6.12 -0.47 9.50
CA ASN A 84 6.27 0.96 9.75
C ASN A 84 4.94 1.75 9.72
N VAL A 85 3.82 1.10 10.06
CA VAL A 85 2.51 1.76 10.15
C VAL A 85 1.66 1.04 11.18
N ALA A 86 0.82 1.80 11.88
CA ALA A 86 -0.15 1.22 12.81
C ALA A 86 -1.32 0.61 12.06
N VAL A 87 -1.82 -0.50 12.59
CA VAL A 87 -3.02 -1.18 12.11
C VAL A 87 -4.16 -0.88 13.09
N ALA A 88 -5.36 -0.58 12.58
CA ALA A 88 -6.52 -0.27 13.42
C ALA A 88 -6.71 -1.33 14.51
N PRO A 89 -7.04 -0.95 15.76
CA PRO A 89 -7.45 0.37 16.22
C PRO A 89 -6.32 1.33 16.58
N TYR A 90 -5.08 0.93 16.43
CA TYR A 90 -3.92 1.77 16.77
C TYR A 90 -3.74 2.85 15.70
N MET A 91 -2.99 3.91 16.05
CA MET A 91 -2.74 5.05 15.15
C MET A 91 -1.26 5.35 15.09
N SER A 92 -0.74 5.62 13.88
CA SER A 92 0.54 6.30 13.69
C SER A 92 0.30 7.80 13.84
N THR A 93 1.16 8.49 14.58
CA THR A 93 1.01 9.92 14.85
C THR A 93 2.10 10.73 14.17
N PHE A 94 1.83 12.02 13.96
CA PHE A 94 2.76 12.94 13.29
C PHE A 94 3.01 14.14 14.20
N GLU A 95 4.21 14.68 14.13
CA GLU A 95 4.58 15.85 14.93
C GLU A 95 4.24 17.16 14.22
N LYS A 96 4.19 17.14 12.88
CA LYS A 96 3.94 18.35 12.10
C LYS A 96 3.27 18.06 10.77
N SER A 97 2.64 19.11 10.20
CA SER A 97 2.06 19.05 8.87
C SER A 97 3.16 18.88 7.80
N GLY A 98 2.87 18.13 6.76
CA GLY A 98 3.81 17.87 5.68
C GLY A 98 4.73 16.68 5.92
N GLU A 99 4.68 16.09 7.11
CA GLU A 99 5.48 14.90 7.42
C GLU A 99 5.02 13.72 6.58
N ILE A 100 5.99 12.97 6.06
CA ILE A 100 5.71 11.82 5.18
C ILE A 100 5.96 10.54 5.95
N LEU A 101 4.94 9.68 5.99
CA LEU A 101 5.05 8.32 6.53
C LEU A 101 5.27 7.36 5.36
N LYS A 102 6.38 6.62 5.41
CA LYS A 102 6.68 5.57 4.42
C LYS A 102 6.47 4.23 5.09
N PHE A 103 5.61 3.41 4.50
CA PHE A 103 5.24 2.13 5.08
C PHE A 103 5.01 1.08 4.00
N ALA A 104 4.88 -0.17 4.41
CA ALA A 104 4.61 -1.27 3.49
C ALA A 104 3.52 -2.18 4.03
N LEU A 105 2.74 -2.75 3.11
CA LEU A 105 1.82 -3.84 3.38
C LEU A 105 2.29 -5.04 2.58
N ILE A 106 2.29 -6.21 3.22
CA ILE A 106 2.70 -7.45 2.59
C ILE A 106 1.47 -8.34 2.44
N PHE A 107 1.14 -8.66 1.20
CA PHE A 107 0.00 -9.48 0.82
C PHE A 107 0.49 -10.86 0.35
N PRO A 108 -0.41 -11.85 0.28
CA PRO A 108 -0.09 -13.11 -0.41
C PRO A 108 0.35 -12.86 -1.85
N ALA A 109 1.02 -13.84 -2.43
CA ALA A 109 1.44 -13.76 -3.83
C ALA A 109 0.21 -13.72 -4.75
N ILE A 110 0.34 -12.98 -5.86
CA ILE A 110 -0.66 -12.97 -6.92
C ILE A 110 -0.18 -13.85 -8.08
N PRO A 111 -1.08 -14.27 -8.99
CA PRO A 111 -0.66 -15.15 -10.09
C PRO A 111 0.47 -14.54 -10.91
N PRO A 112 1.44 -15.37 -11.35
CA PRO A 112 2.66 -14.86 -12.01
C PRO A 112 2.40 -14.08 -13.30
N LYS A 113 1.28 -14.33 -13.97
CA LYS A 113 0.93 -13.67 -15.23
C LYS A 113 0.05 -12.44 -15.05
N THR A 114 -0.16 -12.00 -13.82
CA THR A 114 -0.98 -10.83 -13.53
C THR A 114 -0.41 -9.60 -14.22
N LYS A 115 -1.27 -8.88 -14.95
CA LYS A 115 -0.88 -7.63 -15.64
C LYS A 115 -1.19 -6.40 -14.81
N SER A 116 -2.27 -6.45 -14.04
CA SER A 116 -2.69 -5.37 -13.16
C SER A 116 -3.50 -5.93 -12.01
N PHE A 117 -3.62 -5.14 -10.95
CA PHE A 117 -4.40 -5.55 -9.79
C PHE A 117 -4.96 -4.33 -9.07
N LEU A 118 -5.77 -4.59 -8.05
CA LEU A 118 -6.44 -3.57 -7.25
C LEU A 118 -6.04 -3.72 -5.78
N ILE A 119 -5.87 -2.60 -5.09
CA ILE A 119 -5.77 -2.57 -3.64
C ILE A 119 -6.88 -1.68 -3.11
N ALA A 120 -7.62 -2.14 -2.10
CA ALA A 120 -8.69 -1.38 -1.51
C ALA A 120 -8.71 -1.53 0.00
N GLU A 121 -9.04 -0.43 0.69
CA GLU A 121 -9.21 -0.45 2.14
C GLU A 121 -10.51 -1.18 2.51
N GLN A 122 -11.58 -0.85 1.80
CA GLN A 122 -12.90 -1.47 1.99
C GLN A 122 -13.65 -1.45 0.66
N ASP A 123 -14.73 -2.23 0.58
CA ASP A 123 -15.46 -2.39 -0.67
C ASP A 123 -16.14 -1.11 -1.16
N LYS A 124 -16.75 -0.33 -0.25
CA LYS A 124 -17.63 0.79 -0.65
C LYS A 124 -17.15 2.15 -0.19
N LYS A 125 -16.52 2.26 0.96
CA LYS A 125 -16.22 3.55 1.60
C LYS A 125 -14.74 3.85 1.74
N GLY A 126 -13.88 2.87 1.54
CA GLY A 126 -12.44 3.04 1.68
C GLY A 126 -11.80 3.59 0.41
N TRP A 127 -10.56 3.97 0.55
CA TRP A 127 -9.75 4.34 -0.61
C TRP A 127 -9.45 3.11 -1.48
N LYS A 128 -9.19 3.36 -2.77
CA LYS A 128 -8.87 2.30 -3.74
C LYS A 128 -7.80 2.77 -4.69
N PHE A 129 -6.93 1.85 -5.05
CA PHE A 129 -6.00 1.98 -6.17
C PHE A 129 -6.42 0.93 -7.19
N LYS A 130 -6.90 1.38 -8.36
CA LYS A 130 -7.36 0.48 -9.43
C LYS A 130 -6.38 0.47 -10.58
N GLY A 131 -6.31 -0.69 -11.26
CA GLY A 131 -5.49 -0.81 -12.45
C GLY A 131 -4.01 -0.57 -12.18
N ILE A 132 -3.51 -1.05 -11.04
CA ILE A 132 -2.09 -0.95 -10.72
C ILE A 132 -1.34 -1.80 -11.72
N LYS A 133 -0.56 -1.15 -12.58
CA LYS A 133 0.04 -1.79 -13.76
C LYS A 133 1.37 -2.43 -13.40
N ILE A 134 1.49 -3.72 -13.72
CA ILE A 134 2.73 -4.48 -13.53
C ILE A 134 3.44 -4.69 -14.86
N ARG A 135 2.68 -4.91 -15.94
CA ARG A 135 3.23 -5.24 -17.26
C ARG A 135 2.58 -4.44 -18.35
#